data_fc37b434d2fda3f935872232f6db9a6f
#
_entry.id   fc37b434d2fda3f935872232f6db9a6f
#
_cell.length_a   1.000
_cell.length_b   1.000
_cell.length_c   1.000
_cell.angle_alpha   90.00
_cell.angle_beta   90.00
_cell.angle_gamma   90.00
#
_symmetry.space_group_name_H-M   'P 1'
#
loop_
_entity.id
_entity.type
_entity.pdbx_description
1 polymer ?
#
loop_
_entity_poly.entity_id
_entity_poly.type
_entity_poly.pdbx_seq_one_letter_code
_entity_poly.pdbx_strand_id
1 'polypeptide(L)'
;QKIGKGFATTKARHGNIAPMNLAHTNVSVTVEDYFAGEWVDDLDQLRINHDEMTVAQQSGAYALGRKTDELILAQMTTTTSAHDETTNGITLAWSLELMEKFGNNEVPDDGRRYVVVGWEQWSQLMAIDQFSRAEYVGENDLPFPTGMTAKRWLGFMWMPFGGLTQTNGSGAAGTTHVECFAYHADAVAHAIGADVSSNMQYHNDKDSYFILNKMQMNSVLIDPEGVFELELKK
;
A
#
# COMPACT_ATOMS: atom_id res chain seq x y z
N GLN A 1 -1.23 3.83 18.38
CA GLN A 1 -2.10 4.64 19.26
C GLN A 1 -2.57 5.88 18.50
N LYS A 2 -3.89 6.09 18.40
CA LYS A 2 -4.47 7.33 17.85
C LYS A 2 -4.77 8.29 18.99
N ILE A 3 -4.33 9.54 18.83
CA ILE A 3 -4.60 10.63 19.76
C ILE A 3 -5.68 11.52 19.13
N GLY A 4 -6.75 11.80 19.85
CA GLY A 4 -7.83 12.69 19.37
C GLY A 4 -7.34 14.13 19.16
N LYS A 5 -8.04 14.88 18.31
CA LYS A 5 -7.74 16.30 18.04
C LYS A 5 -7.99 17.12 19.31
N GLY A 6 -7.01 17.87 19.77
CA GLY A 6 -7.10 18.75 20.92
C GLY A 6 -7.35 20.20 20.51
N PHE A 7 -8.11 20.93 21.32
CA PHE A 7 -8.39 22.36 21.08
C PHE A 7 -7.76 23.22 22.17
N ALA A 8 -7.11 24.30 21.76
CA ALA A 8 -6.61 25.30 22.69
C ALA A 8 -7.75 26.16 23.22
N THR A 9 -7.78 26.41 24.53
CA THR A 9 -8.77 27.28 25.19
C THR A 9 -8.11 28.53 25.73
N THR A 10 -8.86 29.64 25.74
CA THR A 10 -8.41 30.90 26.34
C THR A 10 -8.60 30.85 27.86
N LYS A 11 -7.71 31.51 28.57
CA LYS A 11 -7.75 31.64 30.02
C LYS A 11 -7.87 33.10 30.44
N ALA A 12 -8.75 33.40 31.40
CA ALA A 12 -8.80 34.73 32.01
C ALA A 12 -7.55 34.96 32.90
N ARG A 13 -7.21 36.23 33.12
CA ARG A 13 -6.10 36.58 34.03
C ARG A 13 -6.39 36.01 35.42
N HIS A 14 -5.47 35.25 35.98
CA HIS A 14 -5.57 34.49 37.24
C HIS A 14 -6.63 33.37 37.28
N GLY A 15 -7.26 33.02 36.14
CA GLY A 15 -8.19 31.89 36.05
C GLY A 15 -7.45 30.51 35.96
N ASN A 16 -8.20 29.45 36.17
CA ASN A 16 -7.69 28.07 35.98
C ASN A 16 -7.56 27.72 34.50
N ILE A 17 -6.58 26.89 34.17
CA ILE A 17 -6.42 26.33 32.82
C ILE A 17 -7.34 25.10 32.72
N ALA A 18 -8.21 25.06 31.69
CA ALA A 18 -9.00 23.87 31.40
C ALA A 18 -8.14 22.81 30.73
N PRO A 19 -8.11 21.56 31.21
CA PRO A 19 -7.37 20.47 30.56
C PRO A 19 -8.05 20.10 29.23
N MET A 20 -7.27 19.75 28.21
CA MET A 20 -7.77 19.33 26.89
C MET A 20 -8.50 17.98 26.92
N ASN A 21 -8.25 17.13 27.92
CA ASN A 21 -8.83 15.79 28.03
C ASN A 21 -8.84 15.01 26.71
N LEU A 22 -7.65 14.85 26.09
CA LEU A 22 -7.49 14.14 24.84
C LEU A 22 -7.97 12.69 24.95
N ALA A 23 -8.81 12.27 24.02
CA ALA A 23 -9.18 10.87 23.89
C ALA A 23 -8.01 10.09 23.27
N HIS A 24 -7.60 9.02 23.93
CA HIS A 24 -6.59 8.09 23.42
C HIS A 24 -7.28 6.79 23.01
N THR A 25 -7.04 6.35 21.79
CA THR A 25 -7.54 5.06 21.28
C THR A 25 -6.34 4.16 20.98
N ASN A 26 -6.34 2.97 21.58
CA ASN A 26 -5.33 1.95 21.28
C ASN A 26 -5.87 1.04 20.19
N VAL A 27 -5.07 0.88 19.14
CA VAL A 27 -5.29 -0.12 18.10
C VAL A 27 -4.28 -1.24 18.34
N SER A 28 -4.76 -2.48 18.48
CA SER A 28 -3.93 -3.67 18.65
C SER A 28 -3.92 -4.49 17.37
N VAL A 29 -2.77 -5.09 17.08
CA VAL A 29 -2.62 -6.03 15.97
C VAL A 29 -2.10 -7.36 16.52
N THR A 30 -2.72 -8.46 16.11
CA THR A 30 -2.22 -9.81 16.39
C THR A 30 -1.45 -10.28 15.18
N VAL A 31 -0.18 -10.60 15.37
CA VAL A 31 0.66 -11.14 14.30
C VAL A 31 0.29 -12.59 14.00
N GLU A 32 0.38 -12.97 12.74
CA GLU A 32 0.09 -14.31 12.24
C GLU A 32 1.32 -14.90 11.56
N ASP A 33 1.41 -16.23 11.57
CA ASP A 33 2.54 -16.97 11.00
C ASP A 33 2.25 -17.31 9.54
N TYR A 34 3.16 -16.87 8.64
CA TYR A 34 3.11 -17.18 7.22
C TYR A 34 4.27 -18.07 6.81
N PHE A 35 3.97 -19.08 6.01
CA PHE A 35 4.92 -20.08 5.56
C PHE A 35 4.87 -20.21 4.03
N ALA A 36 6.05 -20.27 3.41
CA ALA A 36 6.22 -20.60 2.01
C ALA A 36 7.22 -21.76 1.91
N GLY A 37 6.73 -22.96 1.63
CA GLY A 37 7.53 -24.18 1.56
C GLY A 37 7.50 -24.79 0.19
N GLU A 38 8.66 -25.33 -0.27
CA GLU A 38 8.82 -26.03 -1.55
C GLU A 38 9.65 -27.29 -1.35
N TRP A 39 9.34 -28.34 -2.11
CA TRP A 39 10.08 -29.58 -2.16
C TRP A 39 11.00 -29.59 -3.38
N VAL A 40 12.24 -29.97 -3.19
CA VAL A 40 13.23 -30.15 -4.26
C VAL A 40 13.77 -31.58 -4.19
N ASP A 41 13.51 -32.38 -5.22
CA ASP A 41 13.98 -33.75 -5.29
C ASP A 41 15.47 -33.81 -5.59
N ASP A 42 16.19 -34.72 -4.90
CA ASP A 42 17.64 -34.88 -5.07
C ASP A 42 18.02 -35.32 -6.49
N LEU A 43 17.23 -36.21 -7.08
CA LEU A 43 17.47 -36.69 -8.45
C LEU A 43 17.15 -35.66 -9.52
N ASP A 44 16.20 -34.76 -9.30
CA ASP A 44 15.89 -33.68 -10.22
C ASP A 44 16.99 -32.63 -10.24
N GLN A 45 17.60 -32.34 -9.10
CA GLN A 45 18.75 -31.45 -8.99
C GLN A 45 19.93 -31.89 -9.86
N LEU A 46 20.15 -33.23 -10.02
CA LEU A 46 21.19 -33.77 -10.88
C LEU A 46 20.88 -33.61 -12.37
N ARG A 47 19.63 -33.44 -12.76
CA ARG A 47 19.18 -33.27 -14.15
C ARG A 47 19.16 -31.82 -14.62
N ILE A 48 19.06 -30.90 -13.67
CA ILE A 48 18.90 -29.47 -13.93
C ILE A 48 20.26 -28.78 -13.86
N ASN A 49 20.54 -27.89 -14.80
CA ASN A 49 21.83 -27.19 -14.89
C ASN A 49 21.85 -25.87 -14.09
N HIS A 50 21.01 -25.74 -13.05
CA HIS A 50 20.98 -24.59 -12.15
C HIS A 50 20.67 -25.04 -10.72
N ASP A 51 21.01 -24.20 -9.73
CA ASP A 51 20.78 -24.46 -8.33
C ASP A 51 19.29 -24.18 -7.98
N GLU A 52 18.48 -25.25 -8.04
CA GLU A 52 17.05 -25.19 -7.74
C GLU A 52 16.76 -24.83 -6.28
N MET A 53 17.65 -25.20 -5.36
CA MET A 53 17.49 -24.88 -3.95
C MET A 53 17.53 -23.37 -3.70
N THR A 54 18.50 -22.68 -4.32
CA THR A 54 18.60 -21.22 -4.24
C THR A 54 17.39 -20.54 -4.89
N VAL A 55 16.92 -21.04 -6.03
CA VAL A 55 15.74 -20.51 -6.72
C VAL A 55 14.49 -20.69 -5.89
N ALA A 56 14.27 -21.85 -5.29
CA ALA A 56 13.12 -22.14 -4.41
C ALA A 56 13.14 -21.25 -3.14
N GLN A 57 14.32 -21.05 -2.54
CA GLN A 57 14.47 -20.14 -1.39
C GLN A 57 14.11 -18.70 -1.74
N GLN A 58 14.61 -18.19 -2.88
CA GLN A 58 14.30 -16.84 -3.34
C GLN A 58 12.81 -16.68 -3.69
N SER A 59 12.22 -17.67 -4.36
CA SER A 59 10.80 -17.69 -4.70
C SER A 59 9.92 -17.63 -3.45
N GLY A 60 10.27 -18.39 -2.41
CA GLY A 60 9.57 -18.35 -1.12
C GLY A 60 9.68 -17.01 -0.42
N ALA A 61 10.85 -16.37 -0.44
CA ALA A 61 11.03 -15.03 0.11
C ALA A 61 10.18 -13.98 -0.65
N TYR A 62 10.13 -14.06 -1.99
CA TYR A 62 9.26 -13.18 -2.79
C TYR A 62 7.77 -13.44 -2.53
N ALA A 63 7.37 -14.70 -2.27
CA ALA A 63 5.99 -15.03 -1.91
C ALA A 63 5.58 -14.36 -0.59
N LEU A 64 6.45 -14.36 0.42
CA LEU A 64 6.22 -13.66 1.68
C LEU A 64 6.19 -12.14 1.50
N GLY A 65 7.04 -11.57 0.64
CA GLY A 65 6.99 -10.15 0.29
C GLY A 65 5.66 -9.75 -0.34
N ARG A 66 5.16 -10.55 -1.31
CA ARG A 66 3.83 -10.31 -1.91
C ARG A 66 2.70 -10.41 -0.87
N LYS A 67 2.84 -11.34 0.09
CA LYS A 67 1.85 -11.45 1.19
C LYS A 67 1.86 -10.25 2.12
N THR A 68 3.01 -9.62 2.34
CA THR A 68 3.12 -8.35 3.07
C THR A 68 2.29 -7.25 2.40
N ASP A 69 2.47 -7.07 1.08
CA ASP A 69 1.71 -6.07 0.32
C ASP A 69 0.20 -6.37 0.36
N GLU A 70 -0.20 -7.63 0.18
CA GLU A 70 -1.60 -8.07 0.27
C GLU A 70 -2.23 -7.74 1.62
N LEU A 71 -1.52 -7.99 2.74
CA LEU A 71 -2.02 -7.68 4.09
C LEU A 71 -2.19 -6.18 4.31
N ILE A 72 -1.29 -5.35 3.79
CA ILE A 72 -1.39 -3.89 3.88
C ILE A 72 -2.61 -3.41 3.09
N LEU A 73 -2.76 -3.86 1.85
CA LEU A 73 -3.91 -3.51 1.00
C LEU A 73 -5.23 -3.96 1.61
N ALA A 74 -5.30 -5.20 2.12
CA ALA A 74 -6.49 -5.73 2.78
C ALA A 74 -6.92 -4.92 4.01
N GLN A 75 -5.99 -4.28 4.71
CA GLN A 75 -6.35 -3.37 5.80
C GLN A 75 -6.81 -2.00 5.29
N MET A 76 -6.30 -1.54 4.16
CA MET A 76 -6.74 -0.28 3.55
C MET A 76 -8.19 -0.36 3.04
N THR A 77 -8.65 -1.53 2.56
CA THR A 77 -10.06 -1.73 2.15
C THR A 77 -11.04 -1.65 3.32
N THR A 78 -10.58 -1.70 4.57
CA THR A 78 -11.45 -1.52 5.73
C THR A 78 -11.80 -0.05 6.03
N THR A 79 -11.24 0.90 5.27
CA THR A 79 -11.60 2.32 5.40
C THR A 79 -13.05 2.57 5.00
N THR A 80 -13.65 3.61 5.59
CA THR A 80 -14.99 4.09 5.21
C THR A 80 -14.94 5.29 4.29
N SER A 81 -13.75 5.78 3.98
CA SER A 81 -13.53 6.96 3.14
C SER A 81 -13.27 6.52 1.70
N ALA A 82 -14.09 7.00 0.76
CA ALA A 82 -13.96 6.67 -0.65
C ALA A 82 -13.91 7.92 -1.54
N HIS A 83 -13.21 7.79 -2.67
CA HIS A 83 -13.18 8.81 -3.73
C HIS A 83 -13.08 8.14 -5.10
N ASP A 84 -14.22 7.71 -5.62
CA ASP A 84 -14.33 6.84 -6.78
C ASP A 84 -14.48 7.62 -8.09
N GLU A 85 -13.89 7.10 -9.17
CA GLU A 85 -14.14 7.55 -10.55
C GLU A 85 -14.26 6.35 -11.47
N THR A 86 -15.48 5.89 -11.59
CA THR A 86 -15.80 4.66 -12.33
C THR A 86 -16.18 4.92 -13.80
N THR A 87 -16.28 6.18 -14.22
CA THR A 87 -16.82 6.57 -15.52
C THR A 87 -15.77 7.10 -16.49
N ASN A 88 -14.99 8.11 -16.10
CA ASN A 88 -14.11 8.86 -16.99
C ASN A 88 -12.61 8.55 -16.81
N GLY A 89 -12.24 7.80 -15.77
CA GLY A 89 -10.85 7.61 -15.38
C GLY A 89 -10.26 8.84 -14.67
N ILE A 90 -8.96 8.81 -14.41
CA ILE A 90 -8.29 9.88 -13.64
C ILE A 90 -8.21 11.16 -14.47
N THR A 91 -8.73 12.25 -13.90
CA THR A 91 -8.64 13.61 -14.46
C THR A 91 -7.95 14.55 -13.49
N LEU A 92 -7.50 15.72 -13.97
CA LEU A 92 -6.94 16.77 -13.11
C LEU A 92 -7.94 17.20 -12.03
N ALA A 93 -9.22 17.38 -12.39
CA ALA A 93 -10.28 17.78 -11.48
C ALA A 93 -10.43 16.76 -10.33
N TRP A 94 -10.49 15.48 -10.66
CA TRP A 94 -10.58 14.39 -9.69
C TRP A 94 -9.36 14.38 -8.73
N SER A 95 -8.16 14.59 -9.26
CA SER A 95 -6.95 14.65 -8.45
C SER A 95 -6.93 15.85 -7.50
N LEU A 96 -7.48 16.99 -7.90
CA LEU A 96 -7.64 18.18 -7.05
C LEU A 96 -8.68 17.93 -5.94
N GLU A 97 -9.78 17.25 -6.23
CA GLU A 97 -10.78 16.85 -5.24
C GLU A 97 -10.22 15.88 -4.20
N LEU A 98 -9.35 14.94 -4.62
CA LEU A 98 -8.64 14.06 -3.70
C LEU A 98 -7.77 14.87 -2.73
N MET A 99 -7.02 15.86 -3.25
CA MET A 99 -6.20 16.75 -2.42
C MET A 99 -7.08 17.55 -1.44
N GLU A 100 -8.23 18.06 -1.88
CA GLU A 100 -9.20 18.77 -1.05
C GLU A 100 -9.73 17.88 0.09
N LYS A 101 -10.11 16.62 -0.21
CA LYS A 101 -10.58 15.66 0.81
C LYS A 101 -9.54 15.40 1.90
N PHE A 102 -8.27 15.24 1.53
CA PHE A 102 -7.18 15.11 2.50
C PHE A 102 -7.01 16.37 3.35
N GLY A 103 -7.15 17.56 2.74
CA GLY A 103 -7.11 18.84 3.44
C GLY A 103 -8.27 19.00 4.42
N ASN A 104 -9.49 18.65 4.01
CA ASN A 104 -10.69 18.73 4.86
C ASN A 104 -10.64 17.76 6.06
N ASN A 105 -9.99 16.60 5.90
CA ASN A 105 -9.73 15.68 7.01
C ASN A 105 -8.55 16.11 7.91
N GLU A 106 -7.92 17.26 7.60
CA GLU A 106 -6.74 17.76 8.32
C GLU A 106 -5.57 16.77 8.39
N VAL A 107 -5.44 15.91 7.36
CA VAL A 107 -4.29 15.00 7.24
C VAL A 107 -3.03 15.82 6.99
N PRO A 108 -1.92 15.60 7.73
CA PRO A 108 -0.71 16.39 7.57
C PRO A 108 -0.13 16.33 6.15
N ASP A 109 0.35 17.47 5.64
CA ASP A 109 1.09 17.55 4.39
C ASP A 109 2.61 17.69 4.68
N ASP A 110 3.16 16.60 5.20
CA ASP A 110 4.58 16.45 5.54
C ASP A 110 5.39 15.74 4.44
N GLY A 111 4.78 15.56 3.26
CA GLY A 111 5.36 14.83 2.14
C GLY A 111 5.28 13.32 2.26
N ARG A 112 4.52 12.78 3.22
CA ARG A 112 4.34 11.34 3.47
C ARG A 112 2.95 10.84 3.04
N ARG A 113 2.33 11.53 2.09
CA ARG A 113 1.10 11.09 1.43
C ARG A 113 1.45 10.28 0.18
N TYR A 114 0.84 9.13 0.02
CA TYR A 114 1.08 8.18 -1.06
C TYR A 114 -0.22 7.87 -1.79
N VAL A 115 -0.13 7.66 -3.10
CA VAL A 115 -1.22 7.13 -3.91
C VAL A 115 -0.70 5.94 -4.69
N VAL A 116 -1.32 4.79 -4.49
CA VAL A 116 -1.02 3.55 -5.20
C VAL A 116 -2.10 3.32 -6.24
N VAL A 117 -1.69 3.27 -7.51
CA VAL A 117 -2.59 3.11 -8.65
C VAL A 117 -2.18 1.94 -9.53
N GLY A 118 -3.12 1.39 -10.30
CA GLY A 118 -2.81 0.37 -11.29
C GLY A 118 -2.05 0.93 -12.49
N TRP A 119 -1.45 0.06 -13.31
CA TRP A 119 -0.68 0.47 -14.49
C TRP A 119 -1.51 1.17 -15.55
N GLU A 120 -2.79 0.83 -15.69
CA GLU A 120 -3.72 1.52 -16.60
C GLU A 120 -4.02 2.94 -16.11
N GLN A 121 -4.28 3.10 -14.81
CA GLN A 121 -4.48 4.39 -14.17
C GLN A 121 -3.21 5.26 -14.23
N TRP A 122 -2.04 4.62 -14.14
CA TRP A 122 -0.77 5.31 -14.36
C TRP A 122 -0.66 5.86 -15.78
N SER A 123 -1.10 5.10 -16.79
CA SER A 123 -1.12 5.57 -18.18
C SER A 123 -2.08 6.74 -18.37
N GLN A 124 -3.22 6.76 -17.67
CA GLN A 124 -4.16 7.89 -17.67
C GLN A 124 -3.54 9.15 -17.04
N LEU A 125 -2.80 9.00 -15.93
CA LEU A 125 -2.03 10.11 -15.33
C LEU A 125 -0.99 10.67 -16.28
N MET A 126 -0.29 9.81 -17.03
CA MET A 126 0.68 10.23 -18.04
C MET A 126 0.05 11.01 -19.21
N ALA A 127 -1.24 10.86 -19.45
CA ALA A 127 -1.98 11.62 -20.46
C ALA A 127 -2.37 13.03 -19.98
N ILE A 128 -2.26 13.33 -18.68
CA ILE A 128 -2.54 14.66 -18.11
C ILE A 128 -1.33 15.57 -18.35
N ASP A 129 -1.52 16.68 -19.07
CA ASP A 129 -0.48 17.64 -19.43
C ASP A 129 0.26 18.18 -18.19
N GLN A 130 -0.46 18.51 -17.12
CA GLN A 130 0.10 19.04 -15.88
C GLN A 130 0.93 18.00 -15.10
N PHE A 131 0.72 16.73 -15.37
CA PHE A 131 1.52 15.64 -14.80
C PHE A 131 2.77 15.34 -15.64
N SER A 132 2.68 15.44 -16.97
CA SER A 132 3.68 14.89 -17.89
C SER A 132 4.58 15.91 -18.56
N ARG A 133 4.14 17.20 -18.73
CA ARG A 133 4.89 18.20 -19.49
C ARG A 133 5.89 18.99 -18.67
N ALA A 134 7.05 19.26 -19.27
CA ALA A 134 8.13 20.04 -18.68
C ALA A 134 7.74 21.45 -18.24
N GLU A 135 6.80 22.07 -18.96
CA GLU A 135 6.31 23.43 -18.66
C GLU A 135 5.68 23.55 -17.28
N TYR A 136 5.11 22.45 -16.76
CA TYR A 136 4.44 22.41 -15.45
C TYR A 136 5.29 21.76 -14.35
N VAL A 137 6.21 20.86 -14.71
CA VAL A 137 6.91 19.98 -13.77
C VAL A 137 8.40 20.28 -13.67
N GLY A 138 8.97 20.91 -14.67
CA GLY A 138 10.42 21.11 -14.81
C GLY A 138 11.12 19.96 -15.53
N GLU A 139 12.30 20.24 -16.10
CA GLU A 139 13.02 19.28 -16.96
C GLU A 139 13.52 18.04 -16.22
N ASN A 140 13.79 18.15 -14.93
CA ASN A 140 14.37 17.05 -14.14
C ASN A 140 13.35 15.99 -13.68
N ASP A 141 12.05 16.31 -13.73
CA ASP A 141 10.97 15.46 -13.22
C ASP A 141 10.05 14.92 -14.33
N LEU A 142 10.56 14.85 -15.56
CA LEU A 142 9.80 14.32 -16.69
C LEU A 142 9.65 12.80 -16.61
N PRO A 143 8.43 12.26 -16.55
CA PRO A 143 8.22 10.82 -16.40
C PRO A 143 8.55 10.02 -17.66
N PHE A 144 8.37 10.59 -18.86
CA PHE A 144 8.59 9.88 -20.13
C PHE A 144 10.06 9.50 -20.42
N PRO A 145 11.06 10.40 -20.26
CA PRO A 145 12.43 10.05 -20.60
C PRO A 145 13.08 9.06 -19.64
N THR A 146 12.66 9.07 -18.37
CA THR A 146 13.30 8.29 -17.30
C THR A 146 12.60 6.99 -16.99
N GLY A 147 11.41 6.71 -17.56
CA GLY A 147 10.60 5.56 -17.19
C GLY A 147 10.25 5.54 -15.70
N MET A 148 9.96 6.71 -15.15
CA MET A 148 9.76 6.93 -13.71
C MET A 148 8.65 6.03 -13.16
N THR A 149 8.97 5.23 -12.14
CA THR A 149 8.01 4.34 -11.47
C THR A 149 7.34 4.98 -10.25
N ALA A 150 7.74 6.19 -9.87
CA ALA A 150 7.12 6.96 -8.80
C ALA A 150 7.34 8.45 -9.05
N LYS A 151 6.32 9.27 -8.82
CA LYS A 151 6.39 10.72 -9.03
C LYS A 151 5.63 11.49 -7.96
N ARG A 152 6.24 12.58 -7.47
CA ARG A 152 5.57 13.52 -6.58
C ARG A 152 4.74 14.52 -7.37
N TRP A 153 3.44 14.58 -7.10
CA TRP A 153 2.51 15.51 -7.72
C TRP A 153 1.34 15.83 -6.78
N LEU A 154 0.91 17.09 -6.71
CA LEU A 154 -0.17 17.58 -5.83
C LEU A 154 -0.01 17.19 -4.35
N GLY A 155 1.22 17.17 -3.83
CA GLY A 155 1.49 16.79 -2.44
C GLY A 155 1.54 15.28 -2.17
N PHE A 156 1.23 14.44 -3.17
CA PHE A 156 1.28 12.99 -3.08
C PHE A 156 2.48 12.39 -3.82
N MET A 157 2.96 11.25 -3.34
CA MET A 157 3.85 10.36 -4.09
C MET A 157 2.99 9.31 -4.80
N TRP A 158 2.89 9.43 -6.11
CA TRP A 158 2.15 8.50 -6.96
C TRP A 158 3.03 7.33 -7.36
N MET A 159 2.52 6.11 -7.22
CA MET A 159 3.26 4.87 -7.52
C MET A 159 2.34 3.89 -8.26
N PRO A 160 2.79 3.30 -9.39
CA PRO A 160 2.09 2.19 -10.01
C PRO A 160 2.37 0.88 -9.27
N PHE A 161 1.33 0.06 -9.07
CA PHE A 161 1.44 -1.27 -8.47
C PHE A 161 0.55 -2.27 -9.21
N GLY A 162 1.08 -3.46 -9.48
CA GLY A 162 0.38 -4.49 -10.28
C GLY A 162 -0.45 -5.48 -9.46
N GLY A 163 -0.34 -5.47 -8.13
CA GLY A 163 -1.02 -6.42 -7.24
C GLY A 163 -2.35 -5.92 -6.68
N LEU A 164 -2.94 -4.87 -7.30
CA LEU A 164 -4.23 -4.32 -6.85
C LEU A 164 -5.40 -5.23 -7.25
N THR A 165 -6.41 -5.30 -6.39
CA THR A 165 -7.64 -6.06 -6.64
C THR A 165 -8.44 -5.42 -7.77
N GLN A 166 -8.95 -6.26 -8.68
CA GLN A 166 -9.86 -5.83 -9.74
C GLN A 166 -11.27 -6.27 -9.38
N THR A 167 -12.15 -5.31 -9.22
CA THR A 167 -13.56 -5.58 -8.91
C THR A 167 -14.42 -5.44 -10.15
N ASN A 168 -15.27 -6.41 -10.42
CA ASN A 168 -16.31 -6.28 -11.43
C ASN A 168 -17.46 -5.49 -10.83
N GLY A 169 -17.56 -4.20 -11.15
CA GLY A 169 -18.60 -3.33 -10.62
C GLY A 169 -20.01 -3.89 -10.84
N SER A 170 -20.82 -3.78 -9.82
CA SER A 170 -22.24 -4.23 -9.77
C SER A 170 -23.18 -3.38 -10.64
N GLY A 171 -22.69 -2.47 -11.46
CA GLY A 171 -23.46 -1.57 -12.30
C GLY A 171 -23.21 -1.78 -13.79
N ALA A 172 -24.25 -1.74 -14.58
CA ALA A 172 -24.32 -1.74 -16.07
C ALA A 172 -23.11 -2.30 -16.82
N ALA A 173 -23.23 -3.54 -17.26
CA ALA A 173 -22.43 -4.17 -18.33
C ALA A 173 -20.91 -3.91 -18.31
N GLY A 174 -20.18 -4.60 -17.43
CA GLY A 174 -18.79 -4.96 -17.73
C GLY A 174 -17.72 -3.90 -17.48
N THR A 175 -17.96 -2.84 -16.72
CA THR A 175 -16.89 -1.94 -16.26
C THR A 175 -16.11 -2.60 -15.14
N THR A 176 -14.90 -3.05 -15.46
CA THR A 176 -13.94 -3.54 -14.48
C THR A 176 -13.30 -2.32 -13.80
N HIS A 177 -13.32 -2.27 -12.48
CA HIS A 177 -12.66 -1.25 -11.69
C HIS A 177 -11.41 -1.83 -11.04
N VAL A 178 -10.46 -0.97 -10.71
CA VAL A 178 -9.26 -1.31 -9.92
C VAL A 178 -9.36 -0.59 -8.59
N GLU A 179 -9.23 -1.34 -7.50
CA GLU A 179 -9.17 -0.80 -6.15
C GLU A 179 -7.78 -0.19 -5.92
N CYS A 180 -7.72 1.13 -5.99
CA CYS A 180 -6.53 1.94 -5.73
C CYS A 180 -6.65 2.57 -4.33
N PHE A 181 -5.54 3.06 -3.79
CA PHE A 181 -5.53 3.64 -2.45
C PHE A 181 -4.73 4.92 -2.39
N ALA A 182 -5.26 5.92 -1.67
CA ALA A 182 -4.53 7.09 -1.25
C ALA A 182 -4.43 7.10 0.27
N TYR A 183 -3.22 7.25 0.82
CA TYR A 183 -3.03 7.15 2.25
C TYR A 183 -1.87 8.02 2.77
N HIS A 184 -1.94 8.35 4.05
CA HIS A 184 -0.82 8.91 4.79
C HIS A 184 -0.05 7.78 5.50
N ALA A 185 1.27 7.84 5.52
CA ALA A 185 2.11 6.77 6.08
C ALA A 185 1.77 6.38 7.52
N ASP A 186 1.34 7.34 8.35
CA ASP A 186 1.02 7.08 9.75
C ASP A 186 -0.41 6.53 9.96
N ALA A 187 -1.22 6.45 8.88
CA ALA A 187 -2.58 5.94 8.95
C ALA A 187 -2.66 4.41 8.96
N VAL A 188 -1.63 3.73 8.45
CA VAL A 188 -1.54 2.27 8.40
C VAL A 188 -0.26 1.82 9.09
N ALA A 189 -0.34 0.78 9.89
CA ALA A 189 0.83 0.15 10.51
C ALA A 189 0.96 -1.31 10.06
N HIS A 190 2.18 -1.70 9.79
CA HIS A 190 2.56 -3.09 9.56
C HIS A 190 3.46 -3.57 10.70
N ALA A 191 3.07 -4.66 11.35
CA ALA A 191 3.79 -5.25 12.47
C ALA A 191 4.53 -6.51 11.99
N ILE A 192 5.82 -6.58 12.29
CA ILE A 192 6.67 -7.74 12.03
C ILE A 192 7.08 -8.32 13.39
N GLY A 193 6.58 -9.53 13.69
CA GLY A 193 6.95 -10.25 14.90
C GLY A 193 8.28 -11.03 14.75
N ALA A 194 8.44 -11.65 13.57
CA ALA A 194 9.68 -12.30 13.17
C ALA A 194 9.93 -12.02 11.69
N ASP A 195 11.16 -11.61 11.37
CA ASP A 195 11.57 -11.35 9.98
C ASP A 195 11.71 -12.65 9.20
N VAL A 196 11.84 -12.54 7.87
CA VAL A 196 11.99 -13.69 6.97
C VAL A 196 13.16 -14.56 7.41
N SER A 197 12.88 -15.81 7.66
CA SER A 197 13.90 -16.81 7.93
C SER A 197 13.67 -18.05 7.08
N SER A 198 14.76 -18.58 6.53
CA SER A 198 14.76 -19.79 5.70
C SER A 198 15.39 -20.95 6.44
N ASN A 199 14.81 -22.14 6.31
CA ASN A 199 15.33 -23.38 6.80
C ASN A 199 15.27 -24.44 5.70
N MET A 200 16.33 -25.21 5.55
CA MET A 200 16.41 -26.29 4.60
C MET A 200 16.66 -27.60 5.33
N GLN A 201 15.88 -28.63 5.07
CA GLN A 201 16.00 -29.91 5.72
C GLN A 201 15.79 -31.04 4.70
N TYR A 202 16.68 -32.03 4.74
CA TYR A 202 16.54 -33.26 3.96
C TYR A 202 15.60 -34.25 4.66
N HIS A 203 14.67 -34.81 3.90
CA HIS A 203 13.71 -35.82 4.37
C HIS A 203 13.94 -37.14 3.66
N ASN A 204 14.47 -38.13 4.40
CA ASN A 204 14.79 -39.45 3.90
C ASN A 204 13.57 -40.24 3.40
N ASP A 205 12.39 -39.97 3.93
CA ASP A 205 11.13 -40.64 3.55
C ASP A 205 10.63 -40.20 2.17
N LYS A 206 11.08 -39.03 1.70
CA LYS A 206 10.70 -38.45 0.41
C LYS A 206 11.85 -38.31 -0.57
N ASP A 207 13.08 -38.60 -0.15
CA ASP A 207 14.30 -38.41 -0.93
C ASP A 207 14.39 -36.99 -1.51
N SER A 208 14.03 -35.98 -0.70
CA SER A 208 13.88 -34.60 -1.13
C SER A 208 14.28 -33.63 -0.03
N TYR A 209 14.71 -32.45 -0.43
CA TYR A 209 14.91 -31.30 0.46
C TYR A 209 13.61 -30.50 0.60
N PHE A 210 13.26 -30.19 1.83
CA PHE A 210 12.21 -29.23 2.12
C PHE A 210 12.80 -27.88 2.48
N ILE A 211 12.49 -26.86 1.66
CA ILE A 211 12.92 -25.48 1.86
C ILE A 211 11.74 -24.72 2.41
N LEU A 212 11.85 -24.23 3.64
CA LEU A 212 10.80 -23.52 4.35
C LEU A 212 11.23 -22.09 4.62
N ASN A 213 10.51 -21.14 4.03
CA ASN A 213 10.59 -19.73 4.39
C ASN A 213 9.42 -19.40 5.32
N LYS A 214 9.69 -18.67 6.39
CA LYS A 214 8.68 -18.29 7.36
C LYS A 214 8.86 -16.84 7.80
N MET A 215 7.74 -16.18 8.09
CA MET A 215 7.69 -14.82 8.60
C MET A 215 6.45 -14.66 9.47
N GLN A 216 6.55 -13.82 10.50
CA GLN A 216 5.43 -13.50 11.37
C GLN A 216 5.09 -12.03 11.21
N MET A 217 3.88 -11.74 10.71
CA MET A 217 3.48 -10.37 10.36
C MET A 217 1.97 -10.18 10.39
N ASN A 218 1.54 -8.95 10.46
CA ASN A 218 0.17 -8.52 10.19
C ASN A 218 0.11 -7.01 10.02
N SER A 219 -0.98 -6.50 9.46
CA SER A 219 -1.22 -5.07 9.26
C SER A 219 -2.45 -4.60 10.01
N VAL A 220 -2.55 -3.30 10.27
CA VAL A 220 -3.72 -2.70 10.91
C VAL A 220 -3.91 -1.26 10.45
N LEU A 221 -5.17 -0.88 10.22
CA LEU A 221 -5.56 0.50 9.97
C LEU A 221 -5.64 1.26 11.31
N ILE A 222 -4.81 2.30 11.48
CA ILE A 222 -4.78 3.15 12.68
C ILE A 222 -5.77 4.29 12.55
N ASP A 223 -5.74 4.98 11.41
CA ASP A 223 -6.57 6.16 11.16
C ASP A 223 -7.34 6.05 9.83
N PRO A 224 -8.64 5.74 9.86
CA PRO A 224 -9.45 5.63 8.66
C PRO A 224 -9.66 6.98 7.94
N GLU A 225 -9.48 8.13 8.61
CA GLU A 225 -9.58 9.45 7.99
C GLU A 225 -8.37 9.77 7.09
N GLY A 226 -7.24 9.09 7.33
CA GLY A 226 -6.00 9.23 6.57
C GLY A 226 -5.85 8.24 5.40
N VAL A 227 -6.86 7.42 5.12
CA VAL A 227 -6.87 6.44 4.02
C VAL A 227 -8.15 6.60 3.21
N PHE A 228 -8.02 6.71 1.90
CA PHE A 228 -9.12 6.71 0.95
C PHE A 228 -9.01 5.52 -0.01
N GLU A 229 -10.10 4.80 -0.14
CA GLU A 229 -10.28 3.82 -1.21
C GLU A 229 -10.70 4.56 -2.49
N LEU A 230 -10.13 4.14 -3.61
CA LEU A 230 -10.29 4.76 -4.91
C LEU A 230 -10.71 3.67 -5.92
N GLU A 231 -12.00 3.51 -6.18
CA GLU A 231 -12.44 2.65 -7.28
C GLU A 231 -12.27 3.41 -8.61
N LEU A 232 -11.28 3.02 -9.37
CA LEU A 232 -10.92 3.69 -10.62
C LEU A 232 -11.24 2.82 -11.83
N LYS A 233 -11.76 3.47 -12.88
CA LYS A 233 -12.05 2.81 -14.16
C LYS A 233 -10.79 2.18 -14.74
N LYS A 234 -10.96 0.96 -15.24
CA LYS A 234 -9.98 0.24 -16.02
C LYS A 234 -9.98 0.69 -17.47
#